data_c6008a6c5c55f4d3f9cde72a5ab5d444
#
_entry.id   c6008a6c5c55f4d3f9cde72a5ab5d444
#
_cell.length_a   1.000
_cell.length_b   1.000
_cell.length_c   1.000
_cell.angle_alpha   90.00
_cell.angle_beta   90.00
_cell.angle_gamma   90.00
#
_symmetry.space_group_name_H-M   'P 1'
#
loop_
_entity.id
_entity.type
_entity.pdbx_description
1 polymer ?
#
loop_
_entity_poly.entity_id
_entity_poly.type
_entity_poly.pdbx_seq_one_letter_code
_entity_poly.pdbx_strand_id
1 'polypeptide(L)'
;WDMGNIEPPGLPAVRLDAIRKLRKLKKLSDEDMVNAQRGALLDSGSPNPSVETLLHAFLPQKFVDHTHSDAVLAVTDQPDGDSICRELYGDRVALVPYIMPGFDLAQSCARVWEKNPDVEGLILLKHGIFTFGETARIAYERMIDLVTIAEKRLAQSKPSKSFASIRLPR
;
A
#
# COMPACT_ATOMS: atom_id res chain seq x y z
N TRP A 1 -10.18 1.72 -11.12
CA TRP A 1 -11.16 2.29 -10.17
C TRP A 1 -11.40 3.78 -10.48
N ASP A 2 -12.54 4.28 -10.07
CA ASP A 2 -12.96 5.67 -10.32
C ASP A 2 -13.15 6.40 -8.98
N MET A 3 -12.26 7.33 -8.68
CA MET A 3 -12.35 8.15 -7.45
C MET A 3 -13.55 9.09 -7.42
N GLY A 4 -14.10 9.43 -8.57
CA GLY A 4 -15.34 10.23 -8.66
C GLY A 4 -16.61 9.45 -8.31
N ASN A 5 -16.49 8.12 -8.21
CA ASN A 5 -17.63 7.23 -7.90
C ASN A 5 -17.18 6.16 -6.90
N ILE A 6 -17.46 6.39 -5.62
CA ILE A 6 -17.15 5.46 -4.52
C ILE A 6 -18.21 4.35 -4.34
N GLU A 7 -19.18 4.31 -5.21
CA GLU A 7 -20.21 3.26 -5.26
C GLU A 7 -19.71 2.02 -6.02
N PRO A 8 -20.39 0.85 -5.90
CA PRO A 8 -19.96 -0.39 -6.55
C PRO A 8 -19.58 -0.27 -8.04
N PRO A 9 -20.26 0.54 -8.88
CA PRO A 9 -19.85 0.70 -10.28
C PRO A 9 -18.47 1.32 -10.49
N GLY A 10 -17.97 2.12 -9.53
CA GLY A 10 -16.63 2.70 -9.56
C GLY A 10 -15.53 1.76 -9.04
N LEU A 11 -15.91 0.63 -8.45
CA LEU A 11 -15.02 -0.33 -7.78
C LEU A 11 -14.93 -1.62 -8.61
N PRO A 12 -13.92 -1.77 -9.49
CA PRO A 12 -13.84 -2.91 -10.39
C PRO A 12 -13.60 -4.22 -9.62
N ALA A 13 -14.49 -5.19 -9.82
CA ALA A 13 -14.33 -6.53 -9.28
C ALA A 13 -13.60 -7.44 -10.29
N VAL A 14 -12.59 -8.17 -9.82
CA VAL A 14 -11.81 -9.11 -10.64
C VAL A 14 -11.91 -10.52 -10.08
N ARG A 15 -11.75 -11.52 -10.96
CA ARG A 15 -11.63 -12.93 -10.57
C ARG A 15 -10.30 -13.16 -9.86
N LEU A 16 -10.37 -13.44 -8.57
CA LEU A 16 -9.20 -13.57 -7.71
C LEU A 16 -8.31 -14.75 -8.11
N ASP A 17 -8.90 -15.87 -8.53
CA ASP A 17 -8.15 -17.06 -8.98
C ASP A 17 -7.32 -16.78 -10.24
N ALA A 18 -7.84 -15.99 -11.16
CA ALA A 18 -7.13 -15.57 -12.36
C ALA A 18 -5.91 -14.69 -12.01
N ILE A 19 -6.10 -13.70 -11.15
CA ILE A 19 -5.01 -12.80 -10.73
C ILE A 19 -3.96 -13.56 -9.92
N ARG A 20 -4.35 -14.43 -8.99
CA ARG A 20 -3.42 -15.23 -8.19
C ARG A 20 -2.51 -16.15 -9.02
N LYS A 21 -2.94 -16.62 -10.18
CA LYS A 21 -2.10 -17.41 -11.09
C LYS A 21 -0.88 -16.64 -11.57
N LEU A 22 -0.99 -15.33 -11.72
CA LEU A 22 0.12 -14.46 -12.15
C LEU A 22 1.31 -14.53 -11.18
N ARG A 23 1.08 -14.81 -9.90
CA ARG A 23 2.13 -14.95 -8.90
C ARG A 23 3.18 -16.01 -9.25
N LYS A 24 2.85 -17.01 -10.08
CA LYS A 24 3.75 -18.07 -10.53
C LYS A 24 4.73 -17.60 -11.62
N LEU A 25 4.49 -16.44 -12.19
CA LEU A 25 5.35 -15.88 -13.24
C LEU A 25 6.64 -15.33 -12.64
N LYS A 26 7.72 -15.41 -13.39
CA LYS A 26 9.01 -14.82 -13.00
C LYS A 26 9.08 -13.34 -13.33
N LYS A 27 8.40 -12.92 -14.40
CA LYS A 27 8.32 -11.54 -14.87
C LYS A 27 6.96 -11.32 -15.52
N LEU A 28 6.48 -10.10 -15.45
CA LEU A 28 5.27 -9.65 -16.11
C LEU A 28 5.46 -8.17 -16.49
N SER A 29 5.25 -7.82 -17.74
CA SER A 29 5.28 -6.43 -18.19
C SER A 29 4.05 -5.67 -17.69
N ASP A 30 4.13 -4.35 -17.59
CA ASP A 30 2.99 -3.53 -17.18
C ASP A 30 1.81 -3.69 -18.15
N GLU A 31 2.08 -3.80 -19.46
CA GLU A 31 1.04 -4.02 -20.48
C GLU A 31 0.34 -5.36 -20.27
N ASP A 32 1.10 -6.45 -20.08
CA ASP A 32 0.55 -7.78 -19.85
C ASP A 32 -0.19 -7.84 -18.49
N MET A 33 0.32 -7.15 -17.49
CA MET A 33 -0.33 -7.03 -16.18
C MET A 33 -1.71 -6.35 -16.31
N VAL A 34 -1.78 -5.21 -16.99
CA VAL A 34 -3.03 -4.50 -17.25
C VAL A 34 -3.99 -5.37 -18.05
N ASN A 35 -3.50 -6.02 -19.12
CA ASN A 35 -4.33 -6.92 -19.93
C ASN A 35 -4.87 -8.10 -19.13
N ALA A 36 -4.04 -8.73 -18.28
CA ALA A 36 -4.48 -9.81 -17.40
C ALA A 36 -5.53 -9.37 -16.39
N GLN A 37 -5.36 -8.18 -15.79
CA GLN A 37 -6.33 -7.61 -14.86
C GLN A 37 -7.66 -7.31 -15.57
N ARG A 38 -7.61 -6.68 -16.75
CA ARG A 38 -8.81 -6.41 -17.55
C ARG A 38 -9.53 -7.69 -17.97
N GLY A 39 -8.79 -8.71 -18.40
CA GLY A 39 -9.34 -10.02 -18.73
C GLY A 39 -9.96 -10.76 -17.54
N ALA A 40 -9.62 -10.36 -16.33
CA ALA A 40 -10.17 -10.92 -15.09
C ALA A 40 -11.39 -10.15 -14.56
N LEU A 41 -11.79 -9.02 -15.15
CA LEU A 41 -12.97 -8.25 -14.74
C LEU A 41 -14.22 -9.14 -14.74
N LEU A 42 -15.07 -8.97 -13.74
CA LEU A 42 -16.40 -9.57 -13.70
C LEU A 42 -17.39 -8.84 -14.61
N ASP A 43 -17.25 -7.54 -14.70
CA ASP A 43 -17.99 -6.66 -15.61
C ASP A 43 -16.99 -5.92 -16.50
N SER A 44 -17.06 -6.17 -17.80
CA SER A 44 -16.18 -5.54 -18.81
C SER A 44 -16.40 -4.04 -18.95
N GLY A 45 -17.52 -3.51 -18.48
CA GLY A 45 -17.85 -2.08 -18.44
C GLY A 45 -17.24 -1.35 -17.25
N SER A 46 -16.70 -2.08 -16.27
CA SER A 46 -16.05 -1.47 -15.10
C SER A 46 -14.80 -0.69 -15.46
N PRO A 47 -14.43 0.34 -14.67
CA PRO A 47 -13.14 1.03 -14.83
C PRO A 47 -11.97 0.06 -14.66
N ASN A 48 -10.79 0.49 -15.12
CA ASN A 48 -9.59 -0.33 -14.98
C ASN A 48 -9.26 -0.60 -13.51
N PRO A 49 -8.91 -1.85 -13.16
CA PRO A 49 -8.36 -2.15 -11.86
C PRO A 49 -7.05 -1.37 -11.62
N SER A 50 -6.77 -1.03 -10.37
CA SER A 50 -5.49 -0.44 -9.97
C SER A 50 -4.34 -1.42 -10.25
N VAL A 51 -3.14 -0.89 -10.51
CA VAL A 51 -1.91 -1.69 -10.58
C VAL A 51 -1.66 -2.47 -9.29
N GLU A 52 -2.19 -1.98 -8.17
CA GLU A 52 -2.08 -2.59 -6.84
C GLU A 52 -3.05 -3.75 -6.60
N THR A 53 -3.93 -4.04 -7.57
CA THR A 53 -4.81 -5.21 -7.53
C THR A 53 -4.02 -6.51 -7.30
N LEU A 54 -2.79 -6.59 -7.81
CA LEU A 54 -1.92 -7.75 -7.58
C LEU A 54 -1.52 -7.89 -6.10
N LEU A 55 -1.22 -6.78 -5.41
CA LEU A 55 -0.91 -6.80 -3.98
C LEU A 55 -2.09 -7.36 -3.18
N HIS A 56 -3.29 -6.82 -3.42
CA HIS A 56 -4.51 -7.31 -2.77
C HIS A 56 -4.77 -8.79 -3.06
N ALA A 57 -4.44 -9.27 -4.28
CA ALA A 57 -4.67 -10.65 -4.66
C ALA A 57 -3.61 -11.64 -4.13
N PHE A 58 -2.35 -11.19 -3.98
CA PHE A 58 -1.23 -12.06 -3.59
C PHE A 58 -1.15 -12.25 -2.09
N LEU A 59 -1.69 -11.32 -1.30
CA LEU A 59 -1.88 -11.49 0.13
C LEU A 59 -3.07 -12.43 0.39
N PRO A 60 -2.97 -13.34 1.36
CA PRO A 60 -4.01 -14.36 1.57
C PRO A 60 -5.21 -13.86 2.38
N GLN A 61 -5.07 -12.71 3.06
CA GLN A 61 -6.08 -12.17 3.94
C GLN A 61 -7.37 -11.80 3.16
N LYS A 62 -8.51 -11.91 3.84
CA LYS A 62 -9.81 -11.63 3.25
C LYS A 62 -10.03 -10.14 3.01
N PHE A 63 -9.58 -9.31 3.94
CA PHE A 63 -9.67 -7.86 3.86
C PHE A 63 -8.28 -7.27 3.90
N VAL A 64 -7.98 -6.45 2.91
CA VAL A 64 -6.68 -5.79 2.73
C VAL A 64 -6.96 -4.33 2.40
N ASP A 65 -6.56 -3.42 3.28
CA ASP A 65 -6.67 -1.99 3.09
C ASP A 65 -5.31 -1.40 2.71
N HIS A 66 -5.33 -0.36 1.89
CA HIS A 66 -4.13 0.36 1.47
C HIS A 66 -4.36 1.86 1.47
N THR A 67 -3.36 2.60 1.91
CA THR A 67 -3.37 4.07 1.83
C THR A 67 -1.96 4.64 1.68
N HIS A 68 -1.87 5.76 0.98
CA HIS A 68 -0.70 6.62 0.92
C HIS A 68 -0.82 7.71 2.00
N SER A 69 -0.87 7.31 3.26
CA SER A 69 -0.97 8.25 4.38
C SER A 69 0.20 9.22 4.39
N ASP A 70 -0.08 10.53 4.40
CA ASP A 70 0.95 11.59 4.48
C ASP A 70 1.86 11.41 5.70
N ALA A 71 1.31 10.98 6.82
CA ALA A 71 2.08 10.75 8.04
C ALA A 71 3.07 9.59 7.89
N VAL A 72 2.65 8.48 7.28
CA VAL A 72 3.53 7.34 7.00
C VAL A 72 4.58 7.72 5.96
N LEU A 73 4.19 8.42 4.90
CA LEU A 73 5.13 8.91 3.88
C LEU A 73 6.17 9.86 4.48
N ALA A 74 5.75 10.81 5.31
CA ALA A 74 6.66 11.74 5.96
C ALA A 74 7.72 11.04 6.85
N VAL A 75 7.42 9.87 7.37
CA VAL A 75 8.36 9.02 8.11
C VAL A 75 9.24 8.21 7.15
N THR A 76 8.64 7.55 6.16
CA THR A 76 9.35 6.62 5.27
C THR A 76 10.24 7.31 4.25
N ASP A 77 9.99 8.59 3.93
CA ASP A 77 10.78 9.37 2.97
C ASP A 77 12.04 10.00 3.59
N GLN A 78 12.23 9.87 4.90
CA GLN A 78 13.46 10.29 5.55
C GLN A 78 14.65 9.41 5.11
N PRO A 79 15.89 9.93 5.12
CA PRO A 79 17.07 9.14 4.80
C PRO A 79 17.24 7.89 5.67
N ASP A 80 16.77 7.97 6.92
CA ASP A 80 16.80 6.91 7.94
C ASP A 80 15.40 6.31 8.21
N GLY A 81 14.47 6.47 7.26
CA GLY A 81 13.07 6.05 7.38
C GLY A 81 12.89 4.57 7.75
N ASP A 82 13.76 3.67 7.25
CA ASP A 82 13.74 2.26 7.66
C ASP A 82 13.98 2.11 9.17
N SER A 83 15.00 2.76 9.71
CA SER A 83 15.34 2.71 11.14
C SER A 83 14.23 3.31 11.99
N ILE A 84 13.67 4.44 11.55
CA ILE A 84 12.55 5.09 12.25
C ILE A 84 11.33 4.17 12.27
N CYS A 85 11.00 3.54 11.16
CA CYS A 85 9.87 2.60 11.11
C CYS A 85 10.07 1.40 12.04
N ARG A 86 11.28 0.83 12.11
CA ARG A 86 11.58 -0.27 13.04
C ARG A 86 11.42 0.17 14.50
N GLU A 87 11.86 1.37 14.85
CA GLU A 87 11.69 1.92 16.19
C GLU A 87 10.21 2.13 16.53
N LEU A 88 9.43 2.68 15.59
CA LEU A 88 8.04 3.05 15.83
C LEU A 88 7.10 1.85 15.91
N TYR A 89 7.26 0.91 15.03
CA TYR A 89 6.27 -0.16 14.82
C TYR A 89 6.70 -1.52 15.35
N GLY A 90 8.01 -1.72 15.58
CA GLY A 90 8.54 -3.00 16.04
C GLY A 90 8.09 -4.16 15.14
N ASP A 91 7.66 -5.25 15.78
CA ASP A 91 7.22 -6.46 15.09
C ASP A 91 5.75 -6.42 14.61
N ARG A 92 5.06 -5.29 14.80
CA ARG A 92 3.68 -5.13 14.34
C ARG A 92 3.56 -5.06 12.81
N VAL A 93 4.63 -4.63 12.14
CA VAL A 93 4.65 -4.51 10.68
C VAL A 93 5.92 -5.12 10.10
N ALA A 94 5.87 -5.53 8.84
CA ALA A 94 7.07 -5.84 8.08
C ALA A 94 7.34 -4.73 7.05
N LEU A 95 8.63 -4.41 6.86
CA LEU A 95 9.05 -3.36 5.95
C LEU A 95 9.35 -3.95 4.58
N VAL A 96 8.85 -3.29 3.55
CA VAL A 96 9.14 -3.60 2.14
C VAL A 96 9.99 -2.47 1.58
N PRO A 97 11.21 -2.75 1.07
CA PRO A 97 12.03 -1.73 0.43
C PRO A 97 11.31 -1.12 -0.78
N TYR A 98 11.71 0.11 -1.15
CA TYR A 98 11.10 0.76 -2.30
C TYR A 98 11.31 -0.05 -3.58
N ILE A 99 10.22 -0.38 -4.22
CA ILE A 99 10.13 -0.98 -5.55
C ILE A 99 9.03 -0.23 -6.29
N MET A 100 9.26 0.09 -7.56
CA MET A 100 8.25 0.74 -8.40
C MET A 100 6.93 -0.06 -8.37
N PRO A 101 5.77 0.60 -8.20
CA PRO A 101 4.48 -0.07 -8.22
C PRO A 101 4.27 -0.93 -9.47
N GLY A 102 3.83 -2.17 -9.27
CA GLY A 102 3.63 -3.15 -10.34
C GLY A 102 3.86 -4.58 -9.87
N PHE A 103 4.16 -5.45 -10.82
CA PHE A 103 4.31 -6.88 -10.56
C PHE A 103 5.41 -7.22 -9.55
N ASP A 104 6.58 -6.60 -9.68
CA ASP A 104 7.73 -6.90 -8.82
C ASP A 104 7.47 -6.46 -7.36
N LEU A 105 6.79 -5.33 -7.17
CA LEU A 105 6.37 -4.88 -5.83
C LEU A 105 5.40 -5.89 -5.21
N ALA A 106 4.39 -6.33 -5.96
CA ALA A 106 3.42 -7.31 -5.48
C ALA A 106 4.08 -8.65 -5.08
N GLN A 107 5.04 -9.12 -5.88
CA GLN A 107 5.85 -10.29 -5.56
C GLN A 107 6.67 -10.09 -4.28
N SER A 108 7.27 -8.91 -4.12
CA SER A 108 8.07 -8.59 -2.93
C SER A 108 7.22 -8.55 -1.67
N CYS A 109 6.07 -7.88 -1.71
CA CYS A 109 5.13 -7.82 -0.59
C CYS A 109 4.68 -9.21 -0.14
N ALA A 110 4.32 -10.07 -1.10
CA ALA A 110 3.93 -11.43 -0.80
C ALA A 110 5.06 -12.23 -0.12
N ARG A 111 6.31 -12.10 -0.60
CA ARG A 111 7.48 -12.78 0.01
C ARG A 111 7.82 -12.23 1.40
N VAL A 112 7.68 -10.91 1.60
CA VAL A 112 7.91 -10.30 2.92
C VAL A 112 6.86 -10.78 3.91
N TRP A 113 5.58 -10.81 3.49
CA TRP A 113 4.52 -11.32 4.34
C TRP A 113 4.71 -12.81 4.69
N GLU A 114 5.09 -13.66 3.74
CA GLU A 114 5.34 -15.09 3.99
C GLU A 114 6.42 -15.36 5.06
N LYS A 115 7.38 -14.44 5.18
CA LYS A 115 8.41 -14.51 6.22
C LYS A 115 7.95 -13.95 7.56
N ASN A 116 6.88 -13.15 7.56
CA ASN A 116 6.35 -12.45 8.72
C ASN A 116 4.81 -12.57 8.76
N PRO A 117 4.25 -13.78 8.89
CA PRO A 117 2.80 -14.00 8.72
C PRO A 117 1.94 -13.40 9.83
N ASP A 118 2.55 -13.10 10.98
CA ASP A 118 1.85 -12.62 12.17
C ASP A 118 1.73 -11.09 12.25
N VAL A 119 2.29 -10.36 11.27
CA VAL A 119 2.23 -8.90 11.27
C VAL A 119 0.83 -8.38 10.95
N GLU A 120 0.52 -7.19 11.45
CA GLU A 120 -0.75 -6.50 11.24
C GLU A 120 -0.80 -5.76 9.90
N GLY A 121 0.36 -5.45 9.32
CA GLY A 121 0.48 -4.72 8.06
C GLY A 121 1.87 -4.76 7.46
N LEU A 122 1.99 -4.18 6.27
CA LEU A 122 3.24 -3.95 5.56
C LEU A 122 3.43 -2.45 5.36
N ILE A 123 4.58 -1.92 5.75
CA ILE A 123 4.99 -0.56 5.37
C ILE A 123 5.90 -0.67 4.14
N LEU A 124 5.45 -0.06 3.06
CA LEU A 124 6.20 0.05 1.83
C LEU A 124 6.96 1.37 1.89
N LEU A 125 8.26 1.31 2.03
CA LEU A 125 9.11 2.51 2.14
C LEU A 125 8.92 3.41 0.92
N LYS A 126 8.67 4.70 1.16
CA LYS A 126 8.41 5.73 0.12
C LYS A 126 7.19 5.46 -0.77
N HIS A 127 6.20 4.71 -0.25
CA HIS A 127 5.01 4.40 -1.01
C HIS A 127 3.74 4.49 -0.14
N GLY A 128 3.67 3.79 0.98
CA GLY A 128 2.47 3.76 1.81
C GLY A 128 2.42 2.58 2.75
N ILE A 129 1.21 2.23 3.17
CA ILE A 129 0.96 1.15 4.13
C ILE A 129 -0.18 0.25 3.67
N PHE A 130 -0.03 -1.04 3.89
CA PHE A 130 -1.08 -2.05 3.79
C PHE A 130 -1.39 -2.59 5.18
N THR A 131 -2.67 -2.76 5.48
CA THR A 131 -3.15 -3.49 6.65
C THR A 131 -4.13 -4.56 6.21
N PHE A 132 -4.30 -5.58 7.03
CA PHE A 132 -5.16 -6.69 6.69
C PHE A 132 -5.80 -7.31 7.92
N GLY A 133 -6.89 -8.05 7.70
CA GLY A 133 -7.63 -8.71 8.78
C GLY A 133 -8.66 -9.69 8.27
N GLU A 134 -9.18 -10.51 9.19
CA GLU A 134 -10.27 -11.45 8.91
C GLU A 134 -11.62 -10.74 8.70
N THR A 135 -11.75 -9.51 9.19
CA THR A 135 -12.90 -8.65 8.97
C THR A 135 -12.46 -7.29 8.46
N ALA A 136 -13.33 -6.60 7.71
CA ALA A 136 -13.09 -5.24 7.24
C ALA A 136 -12.78 -4.28 8.41
N ARG A 137 -13.49 -4.47 9.54
CA ARG A 137 -13.27 -3.67 10.74
C ARG A 137 -11.85 -3.81 11.28
N ILE A 138 -11.33 -5.05 11.38
CA ILE A 138 -9.97 -5.30 11.88
C ILE A 138 -8.93 -4.66 10.95
N ALA A 139 -9.08 -4.81 9.62
CA ALA A 139 -8.16 -4.20 8.66
C ALA A 139 -8.15 -2.66 8.81
N TYR A 140 -9.35 -2.05 8.89
CA TYR A 140 -9.52 -0.62 9.06
C TYR A 140 -8.96 -0.09 10.40
N GLU A 141 -9.30 -0.73 11.53
CA GLU A 141 -8.82 -0.32 12.85
C GLU A 141 -7.28 -0.40 12.93
N ARG A 142 -6.67 -1.44 12.34
CA ARG A 142 -5.21 -1.54 12.21
C ARG A 142 -4.62 -0.38 11.39
N MET A 143 -5.29 0.02 10.31
CA MET A 143 -4.86 1.17 9.49
C MET A 143 -4.84 2.45 10.34
N ILE A 144 -5.93 2.74 11.03
CA ILE A 144 -6.03 3.92 11.88
C ILE A 144 -4.96 3.92 12.97
N ASP A 145 -4.78 2.78 13.64
CA ASP A 145 -3.78 2.63 14.70
C ASP A 145 -2.36 2.88 14.20
N LEU A 146 -1.96 2.23 13.12
CA LEU A 146 -0.59 2.32 12.60
C LEU A 146 -0.32 3.73 12.02
N VAL A 147 -1.28 4.34 11.34
CA VAL A 147 -1.16 5.74 10.87
C VAL A 147 -1.03 6.70 12.06
N THR A 148 -1.83 6.51 13.12
CA THR A 148 -1.77 7.35 14.33
C THR A 148 -0.40 7.30 15.02
N ILE A 149 0.32 6.18 14.94
CA ILE A 149 1.70 6.08 15.46
C ILE A 149 2.62 7.05 14.70
N ALA A 150 2.54 7.11 13.38
CA ALA A 150 3.30 8.06 12.56
C ALA A 150 2.92 9.50 12.86
N GLU A 151 1.63 9.81 12.97
CA GLU A 151 1.13 11.15 13.31
C GLU A 151 1.68 11.63 14.68
N LYS A 152 1.66 10.78 15.69
CA LYS A 152 2.23 11.08 17.00
C LYS A 152 3.73 11.36 16.93
N ARG A 153 4.48 10.59 16.14
CA ARG A 153 5.92 10.82 15.92
C ARG A 153 6.16 12.19 15.29
N LEU A 154 5.40 12.55 14.27
CA LEU A 154 5.52 13.85 13.60
C LEU A 154 5.17 15.01 14.53
N ALA A 155 4.11 14.87 15.33
CA ALA A 155 3.71 15.88 16.30
C ALA A 155 4.78 16.14 17.38
N GLN A 156 5.60 15.14 17.70
CA GLN A 156 6.72 15.27 18.65
C GLN A 156 8.00 15.83 18.00
N SER A 157 8.07 15.82 16.65
CA SER A 157 9.20 16.34 15.93
C SER A 157 9.21 17.88 16.03
N LYS A 158 10.34 18.48 16.44
CA LYS A 158 10.48 19.94 16.39
C LYS A 158 10.42 20.37 14.92
N PRO A 159 9.63 21.39 14.56
CA PRO A 159 9.61 21.87 13.18
C PRO A 159 11.03 22.29 12.81
N SER A 160 11.60 21.62 11.81
CA SER A 160 12.84 22.10 11.23
C SER A 160 12.57 23.46 10.61
N LYS A 161 13.46 24.40 10.83
CA LYS A 161 13.43 25.83 10.46
C LYS A 161 12.43 26.14 9.35
N SER A 162 11.40 26.97 9.68
CA SER A 162 10.52 27.56 8.66
C SER A 162 11.38 28.21 7.57
N PHE A 163 11.07 27.95 6.31
CA PHE A 163 11.67 28.68 5.20
C PHE A 163 11.52 30.18 5.47
N ALA A 164 12.64 30.91 5.39
CA ALA A 164 12.57 32.37 5.46
C ALA A 164 11.59 32.87 4.40
N SER A 165 10.61 33.69 4.80
CA SER A 165 9.65 34.25 3.87
C SER A 165 10.41 35.05 2.80
N ILE A 166 10.39 34.58 1.57
CA ILE A 166 10.94 35.33 0.42
C ILE A 166 9.98 36.50 0.20
N ARG A 167 10.40 37.73 0.54
CA ARG A 167 9.70 38.92 0.09
C ARG A 167 10.00 39.10 -1.40
N LEU A 168 9.00 38.88 -2.23
CA LEU A 168 9.10 39.23 -3.64
C LEU A 168 9.19 40.79 -3.72
N PRO A 169 10.12 41.33 -4.56
CA PRO A 169 10.15 42.75 -4.81
C PRO A 169 8.82 43.20 -5.48
N ARG A 170 8.31 44.36 -5.06
CA ARG A 170 7.12 44.99 -5.67
C ARG A 170 7.43 45.52 -7.04
#